data_b77d17f4310becb804ae779c94abf806
#
_entry.id   b77d17f4310becb804ae779c94abf806
#
_cell.length_a   1.000
_cell.length_b   1.000
_cell.length_c   1.000
_cell.angle_alpha   90.00
_cell.angle_beta   90.00
_cell.angle_gamma   90.00
#
_symmetry.space_group_name_H-M   'P 1'
#
loop_
_entity.id
_entity.type
_entity.pdbx_description
1 polymer ?
#
loop_
_entity_poly.entity_id
_entity_poly.type
_entity_poly.pdbx_seq_one_letter_code
_entity_poly.pdbx_strand_id
1 'polypeptide(L)'
;HWFIFLVYPLYLFNWILIRDFKDFFLSNRMIKKVCKIPRIEYFKLFFFKINFIFYMVVLPIMFGVKLRIALVALCVMLVTGSVFALLSLLTPHVNEKSQFPLPDSTGYLKVSWFEHQFITTNDITLNNWFTRNFMGNFNFHLAHHLFPGINSVYAPEVTQEIQKYAKEHGFLYRSYKLNKALLYHYRLIKANALESDF
;
A
#
# COMPACT_ATOMS: atom_id res chain seq x y z
N HIS A 1 -8.27 -17.89 6.04
CA HIS A 1 -7.51 -17.25 4.97
C HIS A 1 -8.33 -16.99 3.70
N TRP A 2 -9.31 -17.83 3.32
CA TRP A 2 -10.18 -17.59 2.16
C TRP A 2 -11.03 -16.31 2.25
N PHE A 3 -11.48 -15.96 3.46
CA PHE A 3 -12.28 -14.75 3.69
C PHE A 3 -11.54 -13.45 3.40
N ILE A 4 -10.22 -13.47 3.26
CA ILE A 4 -9.43 -12.25 3.03
C ILE A 4 -9.86 -11.53 1.74
N PHE A 5 -10.18 -12.28 0.68
CA PHE A 5 -10.64 -11.71 -0.58
C PHE A 5 -12.00 -11.00 -0.48
N LEU A 6 -12.84 -11.41 0.48
CA LEU A 6 -14.09 -10.71 0.81
C LEU A 6 -13.86 -9.48 1.68
N VAL A 7 -12.77 -9.46 2.46
CA VAL A 7 -12.41 -8.35 3.34
C VAL A 7 -11.65 -7.25 2.58
N TYR A 8 -10.87 -7.59 1.57
CA TYR A 8 -10.09 -6.60 0.81
C TYR A 8 -10.92 -5.47 0.19
N PRO A 9 -12.11 -5.68 -0.39
CA PRO A 9 -12.96 -4.58 -0.84
C PRO A 9 -13.33 -3.58 0.25
N LEU A 10 -13.23 -3.98 1.53
CA LEU A 10 -13.53 -3.14 2.69
C LEU A 10 -12.29 -2.45 3.27
N TYR A 11 -11.11 -2.63 2.67
CA TYR A 11 -9.84 -2.13 3.20
C TYR A 11 -9.85 -0.60 3.43
N LEU A 12 -10.27 0.20 2.45
CA LEU A 12 -10.36 1.65 2.60
C LEU A 12 -11.46 2.08 3.56
N PHE A 13 -12.56 1.35 3.66
CA PHE A 13 -13.57 1.62 4.70
C PHE A 13 -12.96 1.49 6.09
N ASN A 14 -12.27 0.37 6.34
CA ASN A 14 -11.57 0.18 7.61
C ASN A 14 -10.50 1.25 7.85
N TRP A 15 -9.73 1.59 6.82
CA TRP A 15 -8.68 2.61 6.94
C TRP A 15 -9.28 3.96 7.32
N ILE A 16 -10.22 4.46 6.52
CA ILE A 16 -10.76 5.81 6.68
C ILE A 16 -11.62 5.95 7.95
N LEU A 17 -12.43 4.93 8.27
CA LEU A 17 -13.41 5.02 9.35
C LEU A 17 -12.91 4.53 10.71
N ILE A 18 -11.90 3.64 10.72
CA ILE A 18 -11.49 2.95 11.95
C ILE A 18 -10.00 3.11 12.22
N ARG A 19 -9.14 2.73 11.26
CA ARG A 19 -7.70 2.63 11.46
C ARG A 19 -7.06 3.96 11.80
N ASP A 20 -7.36 5.02 11.04
CA ASP A 20 -6.80 6.35 11.29
C ASP A 20 -7.13 6.83 12.71
N PHE A 21 -8.39 6.64 13.17
CA PHE A 21 -8.76 7.00 14.54
C PHE A 21 -8.04 6.14 15.59
N LYS A 22 -7.92 4.83 15.35
CA LYS A 22 -7.16 3.95 16.25
C LYS A 22 -5.70 4.39 16.33
N ASP A 23 -5.06 4.70 15.21
CA ASP A 23 -3.66 5.11 15.16
C ASP A 23 -3.42 6.45 15.87
N PHE A 24 -4.39 7.37 15.84
CA PHE A 24 -4.31 8.67 16.52
C PHE A 24 -4.68 8.63 18.00
N PHE A 25 -5.58 7.75 18.43
CA PHE A 25 -6.14 7.81 19.79
C PHE A 25 -5.71 6.67 20.70
N LEU A 26 -5.38 5.47 20.17
CA LEU A 26 -4.98 4.34 21.01
C LEU A 26 -3.47 4.35 21.29
N SER A 27 -3.11 4.24 22.58
CA SER A 27 -1.71 4.27 23.05
C SER A 27 -0.90 3.03 22.64
N ASN A 28 -1.54 1.89 22.41
CA ASN A 28 -0.90 0.63 22.05
C ASN A 28 -0.48 0.56 20.57
N ARG A 29 -0.86 1.54 19.76
CA ARG A 29 -0.51 1.56 18.33
C ARG A 29 0.95 1.92 18.10
N MET A 30 1.57 1.29 17.10
CA MET A 30 2.99 1.43 16.79
C MET A 30 3.39 2.90 16.59
N ILE A 31 2.58 3.68 15.87
CA ILE A 31 2.86 5.09 15.62
C ILE A 31 3.03 5.91 16.92
N LYS A 32 2.22 5.60 17.94
CA LYS A 32 2.32 6.26 19.26
C LYS A 32 3.54 5.83 20.07
N LYS A 33 4.07 4.64 19.79
CA LYS A 33 5.29 4.13 20.43
C LYS A 33 6.55 4.75 19.83
N VAL A 34 6.51 5.05 18.53
CA VAL A 34 7.65 5.55 17.75
C VAL A 34 7.67 7.09 17.69
N CYS A 35 6.48 7.71 17.56
CA CYS A 35 6.36 9.15 17.35
C CYS A 35 5.39 9.81 18.32
N LYS A 36 5.76 11.00 18.80
CA LYS A 36 4.83 11.89 19.51
C LYS A 36 4.05 12.69 18.49
N ILE A 37 2.75 12.40 18.34
CA ILE A 37 1.89 13.09 17.36
C ILE A 37 1.60 14.52 17.84
N PRO A 38 1.97 15.58 17.07
CA PRO A 38 1.67 16.97 17.41
C PRO A 38 0.15 17.22 17.43
N ARG A 39 -0.30 18.18 18.25
CA ARG A 39 -1.73 18.53 18.35
C ARG A 39 -2.34 18.96 17.02
N ILE A 40 -1.58 19.62 16.17
CA ILE A 40 -2.02 20.06 14.84
C ILE A 40 -2.45 18.89 13.94
N GLU A 41 -1.83 17.72 14.09
CA GLU A 41 -2.16 16.54 13.29
C GLU A 41 -3.56 15.98 13.64
N TYR A 42 -4.00 16.11 14.89
CA TYR A 42 -5.37 15.77 15.27
C TYR A 42 -6.38 16.69 14.60
N PHE A 43 -6.09 18.01 14.56
CA PHE A 43 -6.92 18.95 13.82
C PHE A 43 -6.98 18.59 12.32
N LYS A 44 -5.83 18.32 11.70
CA LYS A 44 -5.76 17.90 10.30
C LYS A 44 -6.56 16.64 10.03
N LEU A 45 -6.49 15.64 10.93
CA LEU A 45 -7.27 14.40 10.80
C LEU A 45 -8.75 14.71 10.63
N PHE A 46 -9.34 15.47 11.56
CA PHE A 46 -10.76 15.81 11.48
C PHE A 46 -11.07 16.72 10.29
N PHE A 47 -10.25 17.72 10.04
CA PHE A 47 -10.42 18.63 8.91
C PHE A 47 -10.48 17.87 7.58
N PHE A 48 -9.53 16.97 7.32
CA PHE A 48 -9.53 16.21 6.07
C PHE A 48 -10.67 15.18 6.00
N LYS A 49 -11.07 14.56 7.11
CA LYS A 49 -12.24 13.65 7.14
C LYS A 49 -13.53 14.38 6.83
N ILE A 50 -13.74 15.55 7.43
CA ILE A 50 -14.93 16.39 7.17
C ILE A 50 -14.93 16.85 5.71
N ASN A 51 -13.81 17.35 5.20
CA ASN A 51 -13.70 17.74 3.79
C ASN A 51 -13.97 16.57 2.85
N PHE A 52 -13.45 15.39 3.14
CA PHE A 52 -13.71 14.20 2.34
C PHE A 52 -15.20 13.88 2.24
N ILE A 53 -15.92 13.87 3.38
CA ILE A 53 -17.38 13.66 3.39
C ILE A 53 -18.10 14.81 2.68
N PHE A 54 -17.66 16.05 2.88
CA PHE A 54 -18.21 17.19 2.19
C PHE A 54 -18.15 17.05 0.67
N TYR A 55 -16.96 16.74 0.13
CA TYR A 55 -16.78 16.57 -1.32
C TYR A 55 -17.53 15.36 -1.89
N MET A 56 -17.54 14.26 -1.16
CA MET A 56 -18.06 12.99 -1.70
C MET A 56 -19.57 12.85 -1.53
N VAL A 57 -20.16 13.55 -0.56
CA VAL A 57 -21.58 13.39 -0.23
C VAL A 57 -22.31 14.73 -0.27
N VAL A 58 -21.86 15.72 0.51
CA VAL A 58 -22.61 16.97 0.69
C VAL A 58 -22.63 17.79 -0.60
N LEU A 59 -21.48 17.97 -1.23
CA LEU A 59 -21.36 18.77 -2.44
C LEU A 59 -22.21 18.21 -3.61
N PRO A 60 -22.19 16.91 -3.94
CA PRO A 60 -23.11 16.34 -4.94
C PRO A 60 -24.58 16.57 -4.63
N ILE A 61 -24.98 16.47 -3.34
CA ILE A 61 -26.37 16.73 -2.94
C ILE A 61 -26.75 18.20 -3.19
N MET A 62 -25.85 19.14 -2.90
CA MET A 62 -26.07 20.57 -3.18
C MET A 62 -26.28 20.84 -4.68
N PHE A 63 -25.70 20.02 -5.56
CA PHE A 63 -25.93 20.04 -7.02
C PHE A 63 -27.09 19.15 -7.49
N GLY A 64 -27.98 18.72 -6.59
CA GLY A 64 -29.22 18.00 -6.93
C GLY A 64 -29.08 16.48 -7.04
N VAL A 65 -27.91 15.91 -6.70
CA VAL A 65 -27.74 14.44 -6.67
C VAL A 65 -28.49 13.88 -5.44
N LYS A 66 -29.30 12.86 -5.65
CA LYS A 66 -30.01 12.18 -4.55
C LYS A 66 -29.00 11.52 -3.60
N LEU A 67 -29.22 11.62 -2.29
CA LEU A 67 -28.36 11.06 -1.24
C LEU A 67 -27.97 9.59 -1.53
N ARG A 68 -28.93 8.75 -1.92
CA ARG A 68 -28.67 7.33 -2.24
C ARG A 68 -27.62 7.16 -3.35
N ILE A 69 -27.64 8.04 -4.37
CA ILE A 69 -26.68 7.98 -5.50
C ILE A 69 -25.28 8.41 -5.00
N ALA A 70 -25.19 9.48 -4.20
CA ALA A 70 -23.92 9.91 -3.63
C ALA A 70 -23.30 8.82 -2.73
N LEU A 71 -24.09 8.15 -1.90
CA LEU A 71 -23.63 7.06 -1.06
C LEU A 71 -23.17 5.83 -1.88
N VAL A 72 -23.92 5.46 -2.92
CA VAL A 72 -23.50 4.37 -3.83
C VAL A 72 -22.19 4.72 -4.53
N ALA A 73 -22.04 5.94 -5.03
CA ALA A 73 -20.80 6.40 -5.67
C ALA A 73 -19.61 6.36 -4.70
N LEU A 74 -19.82 6.82 -3.45
CA LEU A 74 -18.82 6.70 -2.39
C LEU A 74 -18.41 5.24 -2.13
N CYS A 75 -19.38 4.34 -2.00
CA CYS A 75 -19.11 2.90 -1.81
C CYS A 75 -18.33 2.31 -2.99
N VAL A 76 -18.73 2.58 -4.21
CA VAL A 76 -18.04 2.11 -5.43
C VAL A 76 -16.59 2.63 -5.45
N MET A 77 -16.38 3.90 -5.14
CA MET A 77 -15.04 4.49 -5.07
C MET A 77 -14.18 3.80 -4.01
N LEU A 78 -14.70 3.58 -2.79
CA LEU A 78 -13.96 2.94 -1.72
C LEU A 78 -13.64 1.47 -2.03
N VAL A 79 -14.57 0.73 -2.63
CA VAL A 79 -14.34 -0.65 -3.08
C VAL A 79 -13.26 -0.70 -4.16
N THR A 80 -13.39 0.14 -5.19
CA THR A 80 -12.42 0.20 -6.30
C THR A 80 -11.04 0.61 -5.80
N GLY A 81 -10.96 1.63 -4.93
CA GLY A 81 -9.71 2.05 -4.30
C GLY A 81 -9.10 0.96 -3.41
N SER A 82 -9.92 0.15 -2.73
CA SER A 82 -9.46 -0.99 -1.93
C SER A 82 -8.81 -2.07 -2.81
N VAL A 83 -9.43 -2.41 -3.94
CA VAL A 83 -8.86 -3.35 -4.91
C VAL A 83 -7.55 -2.79 -5.49
N PHE A 84 -7.53 -1.51 -5.83
CA PHE A 84 -6.31 -0.84 -6.30
C PHE A 84 -5.19 -0.89 -5.26
N ALA A 85 -5.49 -0.62 -3.99
CA ALA A 85 -4.51 -0.70 -2.90
C ALA A 85 -3.95 -2.12 -2.72
N LEU A 86 -4.78 -3.17 -2.87
CA LEU A 86 -4.31 -4.55 -2.89
C LEU A 86 -3.28 -4.78 -4.00
N LEU A 87 -3.60 -4.36 -5.22
CA LEU A 87 -2.76 -4.61 -6.38
C LEU A 87 -1.45 -3.80 -6.35
N SER A 88 -1.50 -2.56 -5.91
CA SER A 88 -0.36 -1.63 -5.99
C SER A 88 0.47 -1.54 -4.72
N LEU A 89 -0.08 -1.83 -3.55
CA LEU A 89 0.61 -1.68 -2.26
C LEU A 89 0.85 -3.02 -1.56
N LEU A 90 -0.16 -3.89 -1.48
CA LEU A 90 -0.02 -5.12 -0.70
C LEU A 90 0.79 -6.19 -1.45
N THR A 91 0.52 -6.43 -2.73
CA THR A 91 1.20 -7.50 -3.47
C THR A 91 2.71 -7.28 -3.65
N PRO A 92 3.24 -6.06 -3.82
CA PRO A 92 4.68 -5.82 -3.87
C PRO A 92 5.42 -6.11 -2.58
N HIS A 93 4.79 -5.92 -1.43
CA HIS A 93 5.42 -6.07 -0.12
C HIS A 93 4.99 -7.33 0.61
N VAL A 94 3.70 -7.58 0.70
CA VAL A 94 3.11 -8.63 1.53
C VAL A 94 2.98 -9.91 0.71
N ASN A 95 4.08 -10.64 0.53
CA ASN A 95 4.13 -11.91 -0.19
C ASN A 95 5.24 -12.82 0.36
N GLU A 96 5.18 -14.12 0.06
CA GLU A 96 6.12 -15.12 0.56
C GLU A 96 7.58 -14.92 0.10
N LYS A 97 7.83 -14.04 -0.87
CA LYS A 97 9.16 -13.74 -1.41
C LYS A 97 9.78 -12.48 -0.83
N SER A 98 8.99 -11.64 -0.17
CA SER A 98 9.51 -10.49 0.55
C SER A 98 10.10 -10.92 1.89
N GLN A 99 11.25 -10.37 2.23
CA GLN A 99 11.92 -10.62 3.49
C GLN A 99 11.98 -9.32 4.27
N PHE A 100 11.67 -9.38 5.56
CA PHE A 100 11.72 -8.25 6.46
C PHE A 100 12.77 -8.51 7.54
N PRO A 101 14.04 -8.07 7.33
CA PRO A 101 15.08 -8.25 8.31
C PRO A 101 14.69 -7.64 9.65
N LEU A 102 14.92 -8.38 10.72
CA LEU A 102 14.73 -7.87 12.07
C LEU A 102 16.00 -7.17 12.54
N PRO A 103 15.87 -6.08 13.32
CA PRO A 103 17.01 -5.45 13.96
C PRO A 103 17.65 -6.42 14.98
N ASP A 104 18.95 -6.28 15.15
CA ASP A 104 19.68 -7.00 16.20
C ASP A 104 19.34 -6.48 17.60
N SER A 105 19.98 -7.03 18.64
CA SER A 105 19.77 -6.64 20.04
C SER A 105 20.11 -5.16 20.33
N THR A 106 20.86 -4.50 19.46
CA THR A 106 21.21 -3.08 19.57
C THR A 106 20.27 -2.17 18.79
N GLY A 107 19.32 -2.76 18.07
CA GLY A 107 18.35 -2.03 17.24
C GLY A 107 18.82 -1.70 15.82
N TYR A 108 19.98 -2.21 15.41
CA TYR A 108 20.51 -1.99 14.07
C TYR A 108 20.09 -3.07 13.10
N LEU A 109 19.80 -2.68 11.85
CA LEU A 109 19.65 -3.58 10.72
C LEU A 109 21.03 -3.87 10.12
N LYS A 110 21.34 -5.16 9.87
CA LYS A 110 22.63 -5.59 9.25
C LYS A 110 22.70 -5.35 7.75
N VAL A 111 21.66 -4.79 7.15
CA VAL A 111 21.57 -4.47 5.73
C VAL A 111 21.50 -2.95 5.53
N SER A 112 22.10 -2.47 4.44
CA SER A 112 22.00 -1.06 4.06
C SER A 112 20.55 -0.70 3.70
N TRP A 113 20.20 0.60 3.80
CA TRP A 113 18.87 1.07 3.36
C TRP A 113 18.59 0.68 1.90
N PHE A 114 19.59 0.79 1.03
CA PHE A 114 19.47 0.44 -0.38
C PHE A 114 19.17 -1.04 -0.60
N GLU A 115 19.97 -1.91 0.02
CA GLU A 115 19.76 -3.37 -0.03
C GLU A 115 18.40 -3.76 0.56
N HIS A 116 18.00 -3.12 1.66
CA HIS A 116 16.70 -3.35 2.29
C HIS A 116 15.54 -3.16 1.30
N GLN A 117 15.60 -2.16 0.39
CA GLN A 117 14.54 -1.97 -0.60
C GLN A 117 14.44 -3.18 -1.55
N PHE A 118 15.55 -3.77 -1.98
CA PHE A 118 15.55 -4.97 -2.84
C PHE A 118 14.96 -6.20 -2.15
N ILE A 119 15.20 -6.37 -0.85
CA ILE A 119 14.73 -7.57 -0.14
C ILE A 119 13.29 -7.46 0.36
N THR A 120 12.76 -6.26 0.53
CA THR A 120 11.39 -6.02 1.01
C THR A 120 10.39 -5.73 -0.09
N THR A 121 10.85 -5.43 -1.32
CA THR A 121 9.99 -4.94 -2.40
C THR A 121 10.11 -5.81 -3.64
N ASN A 122 8.99 -6.00 -4.33
CA ASN A 122 8.92 -6.71 -5.61
C ASN A 122 8.16 -5.87 -6.61
N ASP A 123 8.55 -5.95 -7.88
CA ASP A 123 7.83 -5.33 -8.96
C ASP A 123 6.79 -6.29 -9.57
N ILE A 124 5.75 -5.73 -10.19
CA ILE A 124 4.78 -6.49 -10.96
C ILE A 124 5.11 -6.31 -12.44
N THR A 125 5.42 -7.44 -13.12
CA THR A 125 5.73 -7.46 -14.55
C THR A 125 4.45 -7.24 -15.36
N LEU A 126 4.03 -5.99 -15.48
CA LEU A 126 2.89 -5.58 -16.28
C LEU A 126 3.19 -4.17 -16.80
N ASN A 127 3.29 -4.03 -18.12
CA ASN A 127 3.49 -2.72 -18.77
C ASN A 127 2.47 -2.59 -19.90
N ASN A 128 1.32 -2.05 -19.58
CA ASN A 128 0.24 -1.84 -20.52
C ASN A 128 -0.49 -0.51 -20.23
N TRP A 129 -1.52 -0.22 -21.00
CA TRP A 129 -2.32 0.99 -20.83
C TRP A 129 -2.90 1.14 -19.41
N PHE A 130 -3.34 0.04 -18.78
CA PHE A 130 -3.89 0.05 -17.42
C PHE A 130 -2.83 0.46 -16.40
N THR A 131 -1.64 -0.12 -16.43
CA THR A 131 -0.57 0.23 -15.48
C THR A 131 -0.09 1.67 -15.65
N ARG A 132 -0.03 2.16 -16.89
CA ARG A 132 0.38 3.54 -17.17
C ARG A 132 -0.67 4.57 -16.74
N ASN A 133 -1.95 4.34 -17.05
CA ASN A 133 -3.00 5.35 -16.87
C ASN A 133 -3.78 5.21 -15.56
N PHE A 134 -3.95 4.01 -15.03
CA PHE A 134 -4.67 3.78 -13.77
C PHE A 134 -3.73 3.55 -12.59
N MET A 135 -2.66 2.79 -12.76
CA MET A 135 -1.69 2.55 -11.70
C MET A 135 -0.58 3.61 -11.66
N GLY A 136 -0.50 4.53 -12.63
CA GLY A 136 0.55 5.54 -12.69
C GLY A 136 1.95 4.92 -12.65
N ASN A 137 2.16 3.77 -13.31
CA ASN A 137 3.39 2.98 -13.27
C ASN A 137 3.81 2.48 -11.85
N PHE A 138 2.90 2.47 -10.88
CA PHE A 138 3.18 2.04 -9.50
C PHE A 138 3.50 0.54 -9.38
N ASN A 139 3.32 -0.22 -10.45
CA ASN A 139 3.79 -1.60 -10.59
C ASN A 139 5.33 -1.72 -10.63
N PHE A 140 6.05 -0.64 -10.96
CA PHE A 140 7.51 -0.50 -10.80
C PHE A 140 7.82 0.02 -9.39
N HIS A 141 7.51 -0.80 -8.41
CA HIS A 141 7.43 -0.38 -7.02
C HIS A 141 8.79 -0.13 -6.39
N LEU A 142 9.81 -0.89 -6.80
CA LEU A 142 11.18 -0.69 -6.35
C LEU A 142 11.74 0.68 -6.80
N ALA A 143 11.42 1.11 -8.03
CA ALA A 143 11.80 2.45 -8.50
C ALA A 143 11.18 3.56 -7.65
N HIS A 144 9.92 3.39 -7.25
CA HIS A 144 9.26 4.32 -6.33
C HIS A 144 9.95 4.36 -4.95
N HIS A 145 10.40 3.22 -4.42
CA HIS A 145 11.10 3.16 -3.14
C HIS A 145 12.49 3.79 -3.18
N LEU A 146 13.25 3.52 -4.23
CA LEU A 146 14.61 4.06 -4.37
C LEU A 146 14.61 5.54 -4.74
N PHE A 147 13.62 5.99 -5.50
CA PHE A 147 13.52 7.35 -6.03
C PHE A 147 12.11 7.94 -5.83
N PRO A 148 11.64 8.16 -4.57
CA PRO A 148 10.26 8.57 -4.29
C PRO A 148 9.90 9.95 -4.86
N GLY A 149 10.88 10.78 -5.18
CA GLY A 149 10.68 12.11 -5.77
C GLY A 149 10.62 12.13 -7.30
N ILE A 150 10.85 10.98 -7.98
CA ILE A 150 10.81 10.94 -9.43
C ILE A 150 9.36 10.88 -9.94
N ASN A 151 9.11 11.54 -11.08
CA ASN A 151 7.80 11.41 -11.71
C ASN A 151 7.61 9.97 -12.21
N SER A 152 6.48 9.36 -11.88
CA SER A 152 6.15 7.97 -12.19
C SER A 152 6.14 7.64 -13.70
N VAL A 153 6.05 8.65 -14.56
CA VAL A 153 6.20 8.50 -16.03
C VAL A 153 7.54 7.87 -16.38
N TYR A 154 8.61 8.19 -15.64
CA TYR A 154 9.96 7.66 -15.85
C TYR A 154 10.25 6.35 -15.13
N ALA A 155 9.27 5.81 -14.39
CA ALA A 155 9.50 4.57 -13.64
C ALA A 155 9.91 3.36 -14.51
N PRO A 156 9.40 3.19 -15.74
CA PRO A 156 9.87 2.11 -16.63
C PRO A 156 11.36 2.21 -16.97
N GLU A 157 11.84 3.39 -17.33
CA GLU A 157 13.23 3.66 -17.70
C GLU A 157 14.16 3.52 -16.49
N VAL A 158 13.76 4.10 -15.37
CA VAL A 158 14.50 3.97 -14.10
C VAL A 158 14.59 2.52 -13.66
N THR A 159 13.53 1.75 -13.83
CA THR A 159 13.54 0.31 -13.51
C THR A 159 14.53 -0.47 -14.38
N GLN A 160 14.69 -0.12 -15.64
CA GLN A 160 15.69 -0.77 -16.50
C GLN A 160 17.13 -0.51 -15.98
N GLU A 161 17.43 0.71 -15.56
CA GLU A 161 18.73 1.03 -14.97
C GLU A 161 18.92 0.36 -13.61
N ILE A 162 17.87 0.26 -12.77
CA ILE A 162 17.91 -0.51 -11.51
C ILE A 162 18.23 -2.00 -11.79
N GLN A 163 17.60 -2.60 -12.80
CA GLN A 163 17.84 -3.99 -13.17
C GLN A 163 19.28 -4.22 -13.63
N LYS A 164 19.82 -3.32 -14.45
CA LYS A 164 21.18 -3.35 -14.92
C LYS A 164 22.16 -3.24 -13.74
N TYR A 165 21.97 -2.24 -12.88
CA TYR A 165 22.77 -2.03 -11.69
C TYR A 165 22.73 -3.25 -10.75
N ALA A 166 21.52 -3.79 -10.50
CA ALA A 166 21.36 -4.97 -9.67
C ALA A 166 22.12 -6.17 -10.19
N LYS A 167 22.09 -6.40 -11.53
CA LYS A 167 22.84 -7.47 -12.17
C LYS A 167 24.36 -7.29 -12.05
N GLU A 168 24.86 -6.07 -12.23
CA GLU A 168 26.28 -5.75 -12.15
C GLU A 168 26.84 -5.88 -10.73
N HIS A 169 26.03 -5.59 -9.70
CA HIS A 169 26.46 -5.54 -8.30
C HIS A 169 25.93 -6.72 -7.44
N GLY A 170 25.26 -7.70 -8.07
CA GLY A 170 24.79 -8.90 -7.38
C GLY A 170 23.56 -8.71 -6.49
N PHE A 171 22.77 -7.64 -6.67
CA PHE A 171 21.50 -7.46 -5.96
C PHE A 171 20.40 -8.31 -6.58
N LEU A 172 19.56 -8.92 -5.74
CA LEU A 172 18.44 -9.74 -6.18
C LEU A 172 17.23 -8.88 -6.56
N TYR A 173 17.16 -8.44 -7.83
CA TYR A 173 15.95 -7.80 -8.34
C TYR A 173 14.83 -8.83 -8.55
N ARG A 174 13.63 -8.56 -8.04
CA ARG A 174 12.48 -9.46 -8.13
C ARG A 174 11.31 -8.79 -8.83
N SER A 175 10.78 -9.48 -9.83
CA SER A 175 9.59 -9.05 -10.57
C SER A 175 8.73 -10.27 -10.92
N TYR A 176 7.42 -10.17 -10.72
CA TYR A 176 6.49 -11.27 -10.91
C TYR A 176 5.28 -10.84 -11.75
N LYS A 177 4.75 -11.75 -12.55
CA LYS A 177 3.44 -11.54 -13.18
C LYS A 177 2.38 -11.37 -12.10
N LEU A 178 1.36 -10.54 -12.36
CA LEU A 178 0.31 -10.20 -11.38
C LEU A 178 -0.33 -11.44 -10.74
N ASN A 179 -0.66 -12.47 -11.53
CA ASN A 179 -1.23 -13.72 -11.01
C ASN A 179 -0.29 -14.45 -10.03
N LYS A 180 1.04 -14.44 -10.30
CA LYS A 180 2.03 -14.99 -9.37
C LYS A 180 2.18 -14.14 -8.11
N ALA A 181 2.18 -12.80 -8.25
CA ALA A 181 2.26 -11.90 -7.10
C ALA A 181 1.06 -12.10 -6.16
N LEU A 182 -0.15 -12.22 -6.70
CA LEU A 182 -1.37 -12.54 -5.93
C LEU A 182 -1.30 -13.93 -5.29
N LEU A 183 -0.77 -14.93 -5.99
CA LEU A 183 -0.57 -16.27 -5.42
C LEU A 183 0.42 -16.26 -4.25
N TYR A 184 1.54 -15.55 -4.39
CA TYR A 184 2.54 -15.43 -3.32
C TYR A 184 2.01 -14.67 -2.11
N HIS A 185 1.20 -13.63 -2.35
CA HIS A 185 0.48 -12.93 -1.31
C HIS A 185 -0.48 -13.86 -0.56
N TYR A 186 -1.31 -14.60 -1.30
CA TYR A 186 -2.23 -15.58 -0.71
C TYR A 186 -1.52 -16.66 0.12
N ARG A 187 -0.38 -17.18 -0.39
CA ARG A 187 0.41 -18.20 0.31
C ARG A 187 0.96 -17.69 1.64
N LEU A 188 1.49 -16.46 1.67
CA LEU A 188 1.94 -15.84 2.91
C LEU A 188 0.80 -15.74 3.94
N ILE A 189 -0.38 -15.25 3.52
CA ILE A 189 -1.52 -15.14 4.41
C ILE A 189 -1.99 -16.50 4.91
N LYS A 190 -1.99 -17.51 4.02
CA LYS A 190 -2.35 -18.88 4.40
C LYS A 190 -1.38 -19.45 5.42
N ALA A 191 -0.07 -19.30 5.22
CA ALA A 191 0.95 -19.75 6.14
C ALA A 191 0.74 -19.11 7.53
N ASN A 192 0.69 -17.77 7.59
CA ASN A 192 0.51 -17.05 8.86
C ASN A 192 -0.82 -17.39 9.57
N ALA A 193 -1.88 -17.72 8.83
CA ALA A 193 -3.17 -18.09 9.41
C ALA A 193 -3.20 -19.53 9.97
N LEU A 194 -2.26 -20.38 9.56
CA LEU A 194 -2.16 -21.76 10.02
C LEU A 194 -1.09 -21.94 11.11
N GLU A 195 -0.09 -21.05 11.15
CA GLU A 195 1.00 -21.08 12.13
C GLU A 195 0.70 -20.27 13.40
N SER A 196 -0.34 -19.44 13.39
CA SER A 196 -0.77 -18.73 14.60
C SER A 196 -1.53 -19.67 15.51
N ASP A 197 -0.84 -20.24 16.46
CA ASP A 197 -1.44 -20.73 17.71
C ASP A 197 -1.99 -19.51 18.45
N PHE A 198 -3.30 -19.32 18.38
CA PHE A 198 -4.02 -18.36 19.20
C PHE A 198 -4.37 -18.96 20.54
#